data_a37c5afa6983e755dbfe242cc030e120
#
_entry.id   a37c5afa6983e755dbfe242cc030e120
#
_cell.length_a   1.000
_cell.length_b   1.000
_cell.length_c   1.000
_cell.angle_alpha   90.00
_cell.angle_beta   90.00
_cell.angle_gamma   90.00
#
_symmetry.space_group_name_H-M   'P 1'
#
loop_
_entity.id
_entity.type
_entity.pdbx_description
1 polymer ?
#
loop_
_entity_poly.entity_id
_entity_poly.type
_entity_poly.pdbx_seq_one_letter_code
_entity_poly.pdbx_strand_id
1 'polypeptide(L)'
;MKKIKDTLNLPKTGFSMKANLAQKEPEMIKYWEEIKLYDLLQSKNKNGPNFLLHDGPPYANGQIHLGTTVNKVLKDIIIKFKQLQGFNSPYIPGWDCHGLPIELNVEKKIGKVNVEVPADKFREECREYANQQIAIQRNDFKRLGILADWKNPYKTMSFVYEANTIRALGKIIEANHLV
;
A
#
# COMPACT_ATOMS: atom_id res chain seq x y z
N MET A 1 -23.11 -37.24 42.55
CA MET A 1 -23.19 -37.29 41.06
C MET A 1 -22.38 -36.15 40.50
N LYS A 2 -21.41 -36.41 39.56
CA LYS A 2 -20.74 -35.37 38.80
C LYS A 2 -21.79 -34.64 37.93
N LYS A 3 -21.74 -33.30 37.91
CA LYS A 3 -22.62 -32.55 37.02
C LYS A 3 -22.21 -32.81 35.55
N ILE A 4 -23.17 -32.91 34.62
CA ILE A 4 -22.89 -33.18 33.21
C ILE A 4 -21.82 -32.23 32.62
N LYS A 5 -21.83 -30.96 33.05
CA LYS A 5 -20.81 -29.98 32.64
C LYS A 5 -19.37 -30.36 33.03
N ASP A 6 -19.19 -31.19 34.07
CA ASP A 6 -17.89 -31.62 34.58
C ASP A 6 -17.37 -32.84 33.80
N THR A 7 -18.16 -33.40 32.90
CA THR A 7 -17.80 -34.53 32.03
C THR A 7 -17.36 -34.10 30.63
N LEU A 8 -17.42 -32.79 30.32
CA LEU A 8 -17.02 -32.23 29.03
C LEU A 8 -15.49 -32.16 28.93
N ASN A 9 -14.92 -32.84 27.95
CA ASN A 9 -13.49 -32.73 27.60
C ASN A 9 -13.23 -31.50 26.70
N LEU A 10 -13.36 -30.33 27.29
CA LEU A 10 -13.02 -29.09 26.57
C LEU A 10 -11.48 -28.90 26.60
N PRO A 11 -10.87 -28.48 25.50
CA PRO A 11 -9.43 -28.21 25.49
C PRO A 11 -9.09 -27.09 26.49
N LYS A 12 -8.09 -27.32 27.31
CA LYS A 12 -7.51 -26.31 28.19
C LYS A 12 -6.42 -25.58 27.41
N THR A 13 -6.59 -24.29 27.17
CA THR A 13 -5.65 -23.47 26.43
C THR A 13 -5.47 -22.12 27.10
N GLY A 14 -4.26 -21.55 26.99
CA GLY A 14 -3.98 -20.17 27.41
C GLY A 14 -4.51 -19.10 26.42
N PHE A 15 -5.01 -19.52 25.26
CA PHE A 15 -5.58 -18.58 24.31
C PHE A 15 -6.96 -18.09 24.78
N SER A 16 -7.21 -16.78 24.59
CA SER A 16 -8.50 -16.20 24.89
C SER A 16 -9.59 -16.79 23.99
N MET A 17 -10.72 -17.19 24.59
CA MET A 17 -11.91 -17.64 23.84
C MET A 17 -12.52 -16.56 22.96
N LYS A 18 -12.31 -15.28 23.32
CA LYS A 18 -12.73 -14.10 22.52
C LYS A 18 -11.52 -13.53 21.81
N ALA A 19 -11.58 -13.42 20.50
CA ALA A 19 -10.48 -12.86 19.70
C ALA A 19 -10.27 -11.37 20.01
N ASN A 20 -11.33 -10.58 20.25
CA ASN A 20 -11.29 -9.13 20.51
C ASN A 20 -10.45 -8.37 19.47
N LEU A 21 -10.58 -8.71 18.18
CA LEU A 21 -9.72 -8.19 17.10
C LEU A 21 -9.77 -6.67 17.01
N ALA A 22 -10.94 -6.06 17.24
CA ALA A 22 -11.09 -4.61 17.18
C ALA A 22 -10.16 -3.86 18.16
N GLN A 23 -9.82 -4.46 19.28
CA GLN A 23 -8.88 -3.90 20.27
C GLN A 23 -7.44 -4.40 20.03
N LYS A 24 -7.27 -5.72 19.82
CA LYS A 24 -5.94 -6.33 19.71
C LYS A 24 -5.16 -5.94 18.45
N GLU A 25 -5.85 -5.77 17.31
CA GLU A 25 -5.17 -5.43 16.07
C GLU A 25 -4.49 -4.05 16.12
N PRO A 26 -5.15 -2.98 16.59
CA PRO A 26 -4.49 -1.69 16.77
C PRO A 26 -3.29 -1.74 17.74
N GLU A 27 -3.43 -2.49 18.85
CA GLU A 27 -2.33 -2.68 19.81
C GLU A 27 -1.14 -3.40 19.18
N MET A 28 -1.40 -4.42 18.36
CA MET A 28 -0.36 -5.16 17.64
C MET A 28 0.33 -4.29 16.60
N ILE A 29 -0.40 -3.49 15.83
CA ILE A 29 0.16 -2.55 14.85
C ILE A 29 1.06 -1.54 15.55
N LYS A 30 0.60 -0.97 16.65
CA LYS A 30 1.39 -0.06 17.47
C LYS A 30 2.69 -0.70 17.95
N TYR A 31 2.62 -1.92 18.49
CA TYR A 31 3.79 -2.68 18.89
C TYR A 31 4.77 -2.91 17.72
N TRP A 32 4.27 -3.27 16.54
CA TRP A 32 5.13 -3.44 15.35
C TRP A 32 5.82 -2.15 14.92
N GLU A 33 5.16 -1.00 15.06
CA GLU A 33 5.76 0.31 14.80
C GLU A 33 6.85 0.65 15.84
N GLU A 34 6.60 0.40 17.13
CA GLU A 34 7.54 0.64 18.22
C GLU A 34 8.84 -0.16 18.04
N ILE A 35 8.75 -1.44 17.71
CA ILE A 35 9.92 -2.30 17.47
C ILE A 35 10.50 -2.15 16.06
N LYS A 36 9.94 -1.29 15.21
CA LYS A 36 10.34 -1.11 13.79
C LYS A 36 10.39 -2.46 13.03
N LEU A 37 9.34 -3.25 13.15
CA LEU A 37 9.30 -4.63 12.67
C LEU A 37 9.72 -4.76 11.20
N TYR A 38 9.27 -3.85 10.32
CA TYR A 38 9.66 -3.86 8.90
C TYR A 38 11.19 -3.78 8.74
N ASP A 39 11.82 -2.80 9.40
CA ASP A 39 13.26 -2.59 9.31
C ASP A 39 14.06 -3.79 9.88
N LEU A 40 13.56 -4.40 10.96
CA LEU A 40 14.15 -5.62 11.54
C LEU A 40 14.11 -6.79 10.56
N LEU A 41 12.96 -7.01 9.88
CA LEU A 41 12.82 -8.10 8.92
C LEU A 41 13.71 -7.88 7.69
N GLN A 42 13.82 -6.66 7.18
CA GLN A 42 14.72 -6.32 6.08
C GLN A 42 16.18 -6.56 6.48
N SER A 43 16.58 -6.12 7.66
CA SER A 43 17.96 -6.31 8.17
C SER A 43 18.30 -7.78 8.36
N LYS A 44 17.38 -8.57 8.92
CA LYS A 44 17.56 -10.01 9.15
C LYS A 44 17.78 -10.78 7.85
N ASN A 45 17.03 -10.44 6.81
CA ASN A 45 17.01 -11.18 5.54
C ASN A 45 17.89 -10.52 4.45
N LYS A 46 18.67 -9.50 4.77
CA LYS A 46 19.47 -8.72 3.81
C LYS A 46 20.36 -9.58 2.90
N ASN A 47 20.93 -10.65 3.44
CA ASN A 47 21.85 -11.55 2.71
C ASN A 47 21.13 -12.78 2.12
N GLY A 48 19.81 -12.88 2.25
CA GLY A 48 19.02 -13.94 1.65
C GLY A 48 18.84 -13.77 0.14
N PRO A 49 18.35 -14.82 -0.54
CA PRO A 49 18.03 -14.70 -1.96
C PRO A 49 16.93 -13.65 -2.18
N ASN A 50 17.03 -12.89 -3.27
CA ASN A 50 16.06 -11.86 -3.58
C ASN A 50 14.73 -12.44 -4.07
N PHE A 51 13.63 -11.92 -3.53
CA PHE A 51 12.29 -12.11 -4.06
C PHE A 51 11.59 -10.76 -4.15
N LEU A 52 11.38 -10.27 -5.37
CA LEU A 52 10.76 -8.98 -5.60
C LEU A 52 9.35 -9.18 -6.15
N LEU A 53 8.36 -8.71 -5.41
CA LEU A 53 6.98 -8.63 -5.86
C LEU A 53 6.64 -7.17 -6.17
N HIS A 54 6.51 -6.86 -7.45
CA HIS A 54 6.13 -5.52 -7.87
C HIS A 54 4.70 -5.20 -7.47
N ASP A 55 4.50 -4.03 -6.88
CA ASP A 55 3.16 -3.57 -6.50
C ASP A 55 2.44 -2.98 -7.73
N GLY A 56 1.30 -3.57 -8.11
CA GLY A 56 0.34 -2.89 -8.97
C GLY A 56 -0.25 -1.72 -8.18
N PRO A 57 0.03 -0.47 -8.57
CA PRO A 57 -0.31 0.68 -7.75
C PRO A 57 -1.82 0.90 -7.72
N PRO A 58 -2.44 1.06 -6.55
CA PRO A 58 -3.82 1.52 -6.47
C PRO A 58 -3.93 2.95 -6.97
N TYR A 59 -5.11 3.29 -7.46
CA TYR A 59 -5.40 4.63 -7.92
C TYR A 59 -5.56 5.59 -6.74
N ALA A 60 -4.87 6.74 -6.80
CA ALA A 60 -4.87 7.75 -5.73
C ALA A 60 -6.15 8.61 -5.74
N ASN A 61 -7.31 7.95 -5.68
CA ASN A 61 -8.62 8.60 -5.71
C ASN A 61 -9.64 7.83 -4.88
N GLY A 62 -10.18 8.47 -3.85
CA GLY A 62 -11.14 7.89 -2.94
C GLY A 62 -10.57 6.92 -1.92
N GLN A 63 -11.46 6.35 -1.13
CA GLN A 63 -11.12 5.34 -0.11
C GLN A 63 -10.81 3.99 -0.76
N ILE A 64 -10.10 3.13 -0.02
CA ILE A 64 -9.89 1.75 -0.45
C ILE A 64 -11.24 1.00 -0.50
N HIS A 65 -11.38 0.12 -1.47
CA HIS A 65 -12.52 -0.78 -1.59
C HIS A 65 -12.08 -2.24 -1.42
N LEU A 66 -13.03 -3.15 -1.34
CA LEU A 66 -12.74 -4.57 -1.08
C LEU A 66 -11.73 -5.16 -2.08
N GLY A 67 -11.82 -4.81 -3.36
CA GLY A 67 -10.87 -5.28 -4.39
C GLY A 67 -9.44 -4.81 -4.11
N THR A 68 -9.26 -3.54 -3.74
CA THR A 68 -7.96 -2.99 -3.33
C THR A 68 -7.44 -3.68 -2.07
N THR A 69 -8.32 -3.91 -1.10
CA THR A 69 -8.01 -4.63 0.15
C THR A 69 -7.51 -6.04 -0.12
N VAL A 70 -8.25 -6.83 -0.92
CA VAL A 70 -7.86 -8.21 -1.29
C VAL A 70 -6.51 -8.22 -1.99
N ASN A 71 -6.30 -7.34 -2.97
CA ASN A 71 -5.05 -7.25 -3.70
C ASN A 71 -3.86 -6.99 -2.77
N LYS A 72 -3.96 -6.01 -1.88
CA LYS A 72 -2.88 -5.64 -0.96
C LYS A 72 -2.64 -6.70 0.11
N VAL A 73 -3.68 -7.30 0.66
CA VAL A 73 -3.56 -8.36 1.67
C VAL A 73 -2.91 -9.62 1.07
N LEU A 74 -3.27 -10.03 -0.14
CA LEU A 74 -2.65 -11.18 -0.80
C LEU A 74 -1.15 -10.94 -1.06
N LYS A 75 -0.76 -9.75 -1.50
CA LYS A 75 0.66 -9.39 -1.67
C LYS A 75 1.40 -9.41 -0.34
N ASP A 76 0.83 -8.85 0.70
CA ASP A 76 1.42 -8.83 2.05
C ASP A 76 1.64 -10.26 2.59
N ILE A 77 0.67 -11.16 2.39
CA ILE A 77 0.79 -12.57 2.76
C ILE A 77 1.97 -13.22 2.01
N ILE A 78 2.09 -13.00 0.70
CA ILE A 78 3.19 -13.56 -0.11
C ILE A 78 4.54 -13.03 0.37
N ILE A 79 4.65 -11.72 0.58
CA ILE A 79 5.88 -11.08 1.05
C ILE A 79 6.28 -11.60 2.43
N LYS A 80 5.35 -11.63 3.39
CA LYS A 80 5.59 -12.15 4.74
C LYS A 80 6.01 -13.62 4.71
N PHE A 81 5.36 -14.44 3.88
CA PHE A 81 5.73 -15.83 3.71
C PHE A 81 7.16 -15.99 3.18
N LYS A 82 7.53 -15.20 2.16
CA LYS A 82 8.89 -15.20 1.63
C LYS A 82 9.93 -14.73 2.66
N GLN A 83 9.61 -13.70 3.42
CA GLN A 83 10.47 -13.23 4.52
C GLN A 83 10.66 -14.29 5.61
N LEU A 84 9.61 -15.04 5.96
CA LEU A 84 9.70 -16.15 6.91
C LEU A 84 10.58 -17.30 6.38
N GLN A 85 10.65 -17.48 5.05
CA GLN A 85 11.56 -18.44 4.40
C GLN A 85 13.01 -17.92 4.29
N GLY A 86 13.32 -16.72 4.78
CA GLY A 86 14.65 -16.13 4.74
C GLY A 86 14.99 -15.35 3.46
N PHE A 87 14.01 -15.09 2.59
CA PHE A 87 14.23 -14.27 1.41
C PHE A 87 14.36 -12.78 1.76
N ASN A 88 15.26 -12.08 1.08
CA ASN A 88 15.27 -10.64 1.02
C ASN A 88 14.10 -10.19 0.12
N SER A 89 12.99 -9.83 0.75
CA SER A 89 11.73 -9.52 0.06
C SER A 89 11.17 -8.18 0.54
N PRO A 90 11.72 -7.05 0.05
CA PRO A 90 11.17 -5.73 0.35
C PRO A 90 9.81 -5.55 -0.33
N TYR A 91 8.89 -4.87 0.36
CA TYR A 91 7.64 -4.44 -0.22
C TYR A 91 7.62 -2.91 -0.34
N ILE A 92 7.73 -2.42 -1.57
CA ILE A 92 7.66 -0.99 -1.90
C ILE A 92 6.27 -0.70 -2.44
N PRO A 93 5.41 0.00 -1.69
CA PRO A 93 4.07 0.32 -2.15
C PRO A 93 4.10 1.40 -3.22
N GLY A 94 3.16 1.35 -4.15
CA GLY A 94 3.02 2.34 -5.21
C GLY A 94 1.64 2.97 -5.26
N TRP A 95 1.53 4.11 -5.94
CA TRP A 95 0.26 4.76 -6.27
C TRP A 95 0.25 5.27 -7.71
N ASP A 96 -0.89 5.00 -8.39
CA ASP A 96 -1.22 5.63 -9.65
C ASP A 96 -1.91 6.98 -9.37
N CYS A 97 -1.31 8.06 -9.87
CA CYS A 97 -1.63 9.43 -9.47
C CYS A 97 -2.15 10.30 -10.62
N HIS A 98 -2.46 9.71 -11.78
CA HIS A 98 -2.92 10.44 -12.95
C HIS A 98 -4.30 9.99 -13.40
N GLY A 99 -4.97 10.82 -14.19
CA GLY A 99 -6.16 10.46 -14.93
C GLY A 99 -7.41 11.26 -14.59
N LEU A 100 -8.40 11.10 -15.46
CA LEU A 100 -9.64 11.88 -15.48
C LEU A 100 -10.41 11.93 -14.15
N PRO A 101 -10.54 10.86 -13.35
CA PRO A 101 -11.27 10.93 -12.09
C PRO A 101 -10.64 11.89 -11.06
N ILE A 102 -9.31 12.02 -11.03
CA ILE A 102 -8.63 13.02 -10.20
C ILE A 102 -8.94 14.41 -10.74
N GLU A 103 -8.75 14.61 -12.04
CA GLU A 103 -8.99 15.90 -12.71
C GLU A 103 -10.43 16.38 -12.53
N LEU A 104 -11.43 15.50 -12.69
CA LEU A 104 -12.84 15.83 -12.47
C LEU A 104 -13.15 16.25 -11.03
N ASN A 105 -12.50 15.64 -10.04
CA ASN A 105 -12.69 16.02 -8.65
C ASN A 105 -12.05 17.38 -8.35
N VAL A 106 -10.91 17.67 -8.95
CA VAL A 106 -10.24 18.97 -8.83
C VAL A 106 -11.02 20.04 -9.58
N GLU A 107 -11.48 19.77 -10.81
CA GLU A 107 -12.30 20.69 -11.61
C GLU A 107 -13.56 21.12 -10.86
N LYS A 108 -14.27 20.19 -10.21
CA LYS A 108 -15.44 20.51 -9.37
C LYS A 108 -15.10 21.45 -8.21
N LYS A 109 -13.85 21.43 -7.74
CA LYS A 109 -13.41 22.24 -6.59
C LYS A 109 -12.92 23.63 -6.97
N ILE A 110 -12.18 23.74 -8.07
CA ILE A 110 -11.47 24.97 -8.43
C ILE A 110 -11.82 25.55 -9.81
N GLY A 111 -12.67 24.87 -10.60
CA GLY A 111 -13.08 25.29 -11.94
C GLY A 111 -12.30 24.62 -13.07
N LYS A 112 -12.73 24.91 -14.30
CA LYS A 112 -12.22 24.27 -15.53
C LYS A 112 -10.83 24.74 -15.90
N VAL A 113 -9.98 23.78 -16.25
CA VAL A 113 -8.62 24.05 -16.72
C VAL A 113 -8.65 24.86 -18.03
N ASN A 114 -7.75 25.84 -18.16
CA ASN A 114 -7.63 26.80 -19.28
C ASN A 114 -8.86 27.69 -19.54
N VAL A 115 -9.88 27.66 -18.69
CA VAL A 115 -11.04 28.55 -18.71
C VAL A 115 -11.07 29.40 -17.45
N GLU A 116 -11.06 28.77 -16.28
CA GLU A 116 -11.12 29.39 -14.96
C GLU A 116 -9.78 29.33 -14.23
N VAL A 117 -8.98 28.29 -14.49
CA VAL A 117 -7.71 28.04 -13.81
C VAL A 117 -6.60 27.73 -14.82
N PRO A 118 -5.40 28.34 -14.70
CA PRO A 118 -4.23 27.99 -15.53
C PRO A 118 -3.83 26.51 -15.36
N ALA A 119 -3.32 25.91 -16.45
CA ALA A 119 -3.02 24.47 -16.49
C ALA A 119 -1.94 24.03 -15.50
N ASP A 120 -0.95 24.87 -15.24
CA ASP A 120 0.11 24.62 -14.25
C ASP A 120 -0.46 24.55 -12.85
N LYS A 121 -1.28 25.52 -12.45
CA LYS A 121 -1.97 25.54 -11.16
C LYS A 121 -2.94 24.36 -11.02
N PHE A 122 -3.66 24.04 -12.09
CA PHE A 122 -4.56 22.90 -12.09
C PHE A 122 -3.80 21.57 -11.83
N ARG A 123 -2.63 21.37 -12.46
CA ARG A 123 -1.79 20.21 -12.22
C ARG A 123 -1.24 20.16 -10.79
N GLU A 124 -0.87 21.27 -10.20
CA GLU A 124 -0.45 21.36 -8.80
C GLU A 124 -1.57 20.88 -7.86
N GLU A 125 -2.79 21.36 -8.08
CA GLU A 125 -3.96 20.92 -7.28
C GLU A 125 -4.27 19.44 -7.47
N CYS A 126 -4.11 18.88 -8.68
CA CYS A 126 -4.24 17.44 -8.90
C CYS A 126 -3.19 16.63 -8.12
N ARG A 127 -1.93 17.11 -8.08
CA ARG A 127 -0.86 16.47 -7.28
C ARG A 127 -1.15 16.53 -5.79
N GLU A 128 -1.65 17.67 -5.30
CA GLU A 128 -2.02 17.84 -3.91
C GLU A 128 -3.21 16.95 -3.54
N TYR A 129 -4.25 16.92 -4.37
CA TYR A 129 -5.37 15.99 -4.20
C TYR A 129 -4.91 14.54 -4.13
N ALA A 130 -4.07 14.09 -5.06
CA ALA A 130 -3.53 12.74 -5.05
C ALA A 130 -2.72 12.44 -3.76
N ASN A 131 -1.90 13.39 -3.28
CA ASN A 131 -1.16 13.24 -2.02
C ASN A 131 -2.10 13.06 -0.82
N GLN A 132 -3.21 13.78 -0.76
CA GLN A 132 -4.21 13.63 0.29
C GLN A 132 -4.85 12.24 0.25
N GLN A 133 -5.22 11.75 -0.94
CA GLN A 133 -5.78 10.41 -1.11
C GLN A 133 -4.78 9.31 -0.73
N ILE A 134 -3.51 9.46 -1.11
CA ILE A 134 -2.42 8.56 -0.71
C ILE A 134 -2.29 8.49 0.81
N ALA A 135 -2.39 9.63 1.51
CA ALA A 135 -2.29 9.65 2.97
C ALA A 135 -3.43 8.87 3.63
N ILE A 136 -4.66 9.03 3.12
CA ILE A 136 -5.84 8.29 3.61
C ILE A 136 -5.65 6.79 3.37
N GLN A 137 -5.41 6.39 2.12
CA GLN A 137 -5.25 4.98 1.75
C GLN A 137 -4.08 4.29 2.47
N ARG A 138 -2.96 4.99 2.67
CA ARG A 138 -1.83 4.49 3.45
C ARG A 138 -2.22 4.16 4.89
N ASN A 139 -3.00 5.01 5.53
CA ASN A 139 -3.49 4.75 6.88
C ASN A 139 -4.40 3.53 6.93
N ASP A 140 -5.28 3.37 5.94
CA ASP A 140 -6.14 2.21 5.81
C ASP A 140 -5.33 0.92 5.61
N PHE A 141 -4.33 0.92 4.73
CA PHE A 141 -3.44 -0.23 4.53
C PHE A 141 -2.62 -0.57 5.78
N LYS A 142 -2.12 0.42 6.49
CA LYS A 142 -1.48 0.21 7.80
C LYS A 142 -2.44 -0.41 8.81
N ARG A 143 -3.70 0.05 8.84
CA ARG A 143 -4.74 -0.52 9.71
C ARG A 143 -5.03 -1.99 9.38
N LEU A 144 -4.89 -2.42 8.13
CA LEU A 144 -4.97 -3.82 7.71
C LEU A 144 -3.73 -4.65 8.11
N GLY A 145 -2.71 -4.05 8.73
CA GLY A 145 -1.49 -4.73 9.15
C GLY A 145 -0.49 -5.01 8.02
N ILE A 146 -0.61 -4.32 6.89
CA ILE A 146 0.32 -4.48 5.77
C ILE A 146 1.69 -3.90 6.15
N LEU A 147 2.74 -4.70 6.00
CA LEU A 147 4.13 -4.32 6.26
C LEU A 147 4.84 -3.96 4.95
N ALA A 148 5.18 -2.68 4.81
CA ALA A 148 5.79 -2.13 3.60
C ALA A 148 6.71 -0.94 3.92
N ASP A 149 7.53 -0.53 2.96
CA ASP A 149 8.30 0.71 3.04
C ASP A 149 7.38 1.93 2.82
N TRP A 150 6.63 2.27 3.86
CA TRP A 150 5.72 3.41 3.84
C TRP A 150 6.42 4.78 3.75
N LYS A 151 7.74 4.81 3.96
CA LYS A 151 8.54 6.05 3.89
C LYS A 151 8.93 6.39 2.46
N ASN A 152 9.19 5.36 1.64
CA ASN A 152 9.70 5.50 0.28
C ASN A 152 8.78 4.82 -0.76
N PRO A 153 7.49 5.16 -0.81
CA PRO A 153 6.59 4.64 -1.84
C PRO A 153 6.98 5.21 -3.21
N TYR A 154 6.71 4.46 -4.29
CA TYR A 154 6.76 5.07 -5.61
C TYR A 154 5.41 5.72 -5.95
N LYS A 155 5.45 6.84 -6.66
CA LYS A 155 4.28 7.56 -7.14
C LYS A 155 4.47 7.87 -8.61
N THR A 156 3.49 7.55 -9.45
CA THR A 156 3.58 7.80 -10.89
C THR A 156 3.73 9.29 -11.21
N MET A 157 3.24 10.17 -10.32
CA MET A 157 3.38 11.63 -10.43
C MET A 157 4.72 12.18 -9.95
N SER A 158 5.66 11.36 -9.47
CA SER A 158 6.98 11.89 -9.10
C SER A 158 7.74 12.31 -10.35
N PHE A 159 8.43 13.43 -10.30
CA PHE A 159 9.18 13.96 -11.46
C PHE A 159 10.21 12.97 -12.01
N VAL A 160 10.82 12.16 -11.14
CA VAL A 160 11.75 11.10 -11.57
C VAL A 160 11.02 10.00 -12.33
N TYR A 161 9.83 9.60 -11.89
CA TYR A 161 9.03 8.60 -12.57
C TYR A 161 8.56 9.10 -13.93
N GLU A 162 8.02 10.31 -14.00
CA GLU A 162 7.59 10.96 -15.25
C GLU A 162 8.77 11.11 -16.24
N ALA A 163 9.91 11.57 -15.77
CA ALA A 163 11.11 11.69 -16.59
C ALA A 163 11.58 10.33 -17.13
N ASN A 164 11.52 9.27 -16.33
CA ASN A 164 11.87 7.92 -16.77
C ASN A 164 10.88 7.37 -17.81
N THR A 165 9.60 7.68 -17.69
CA THR A 165 8.58 7.32 -18.67
C THR A 165 8.87 7.98 -20.02
N ILE A 166 9.21 9.28 -20.03
CA ILE A 166 9.60 10.01 -21.26
C ILE A 166 10.88 9.44 -21.85
N ARG A 167 11.89 9.12 -21.03
CA ARG A 167 13.13 8.49 -21.53
C ARG A 167 12.88 7.10 -22.13
N ALA A 168 11.99 6.31 -21.54
CA ALA A 168 11.62 5.01 -22.07
C ALA A 168 10.92 5.15 -23.42
N LEU A 169 9.98 6.10 -23.55
CA LEU A 169 9.33 6.42 -24.82
C LEU A 169 10.34 6.86 -25.87
N GLY A 170 11.28 7.74 -25.52
CA GLY A 170 12.36 8.18 -26.43
C GLY A 170 13.14 7.00 -27.00
N LYS A 171 13.55 6.03 -26.18
CA LYS A 171 14.24 4.82 -26.63
C LYS A 171 13.39 3.95 -27.58
N ILE A 172 12.08 3.89 -27.37
CA ILE A 172 11.16 3.16 -28.26
C ILE A 172 11.10 3.86 -29.63
N ILE A 173 11.06 5.20 -29.64
CA ILE A 173 11.06 6.02 -30.86
C ILE A 173 12.39 5.82 -31.63
N GLU A 174 13.53 5.94 -30.94
CA GLU A 174 14.86 5.77 -31.50
C GLU A 174 15.06 4.37 -32.12
N ALA A 175 14.42 3.35 -31.52
CA ALA A 175 14.45 1.97 -32.03
C ALA A 175 13.45 1.72 -33.17
N ASN A 176 12.72 2.72 -33.66
CA ASN A 176 11.69 2.61 -34.72
C ASN A 176 10.57 1.60 -34.38
N HIS A 177 10.21 1.47 -33.11
CA HIS A 177 9.13 0.58 -32.67
C HIS A 177 7.77 1.30 -32.53
N LEU A 178 7.69 2.59 -32.85
CA LEU A 178 6.43 3.32 -32.97
C LEU A 178 5.98 3.32 -34.44
N VAL A 179 4.77 2.81 -34.66
CA VAL A 179 4.07 2.82 -35.95
C VAL A 179 3.08 3.97 -35.97
#